data_f9c43b0ce66622aa6d779603caa854a4
#
_entry.id   f9c43b0ce66622aa6d779603caa854a4
#
_cell.length_a   1.000
_cell.length_b   1.000
_cell.length_c   1.000
_cell.angle_alpha   90.00
_cell.angle_beta   90.00
_cell.angle_gamma   90.00
#
_symmetry.space_group_name_H-M   'P 1'
#
loop_
_entity.id
_entity.type
_entity.pdbx_description
1 polymer ?
#
loop_
_entity_poly.entity_id
_entity_poly.type
_entity_poly.pdbx_seq_one_letter_code
_entity_poly.pdbx_strand_id
1 'polypeptide(L)'
;MILKDLYEITENMLLAAGVESHKFDTDCLFEDILGADRVTMTLHGDREVPEKDADRLMSAAEKRCCGKPLQYILGRWEFFGRPFCVGEGVLIPRPDTEVLVEKVLEHFKNSGNFSPEICDLCSGTGCIAVTLKKELPKAIVHAVELSSEAMPYLIKNIRLNEADVKVIKGDVTDSLLIENFADMDDIGEYRKIDAVVSNPPYLTDKEMEELSKEVKCEPELALRGGADGLKFYRIIACLWREILRDGGLIAFEIGWEQGGAVKDILEKSGYENVSVYKDYAGNDRVVMGTKKADV
;
A
#
# COMPACT_ATOMS: atom_id res chain seq x y z
N MET A 1 14.02 -12.51 -34.42
CA MET A 1 14.21 -13.43 -33.26
C MET A 1 12.86 -14.04 -32.94
N ILE A 2 12.78 -15.33 -32.65
CA ILE A 2 11.52 -15.94 -32.23
C ILE A 2 11.26 -15.71 -30.72
N LEU A 3 9.99 -15.85 -30.34
CA LEU A 3 9.52 -15.55 -28.98
C LEU A 3 10.23 -16.40 -27.92
N LYS A 4 10.42 -17.70 -28.20
CA LYS A 4 11.10 -18.65 -27.30
C LYS A 4 12.56 -18.29 -27.06
N ASP A 5 13.30 -17.95 -28.12
CA ASP A 5 14.72 -17.60 -27.99
C ASP A 5 14.88 -16.30 -27.17
N LEU A 6 13.99 -15.31 -27.44
CA LEU A 6 13.99 -14.06 -26.70
C LEU A 6 13.67 -14.26 -25.21
N TYR A 7 12.76 -15.22 -24.90
CA TYR A 7 12.42 -15.59 -23.53
C TYR A 7 13.64 -16.18 -22.80
N GLU A 8 14.31 -17.17 -23.39
CA GLU A 8 15.49 -17.79 -22.81
C GLU A 8 16.62 -16.78 -22.57
N ILE A 9 16.84 -15.87 -23.53
CA ILE A 9 17.83 -14.78 -23.39
C ILE A 9 17.48 -13.89 -22.21
N THR A 10 16.23 -13.46 -22.12
CA THR A 10 15.77 -12.54 -21.06
C THR A 10 15.85 -13.20 -19.69
N GLU A 11 15.35 -14.43 -19.55
CA GLU A 11 15.40 -15.19 -18.29
C GLU A 11 16.85 -15.39 -17.81
N ASN A 12 17.74 -15.81 -18.72
CA ASN A 12 19.15 -16.00 -18.39
C ASN A 12 19.86 -14.69 -18.01
N MET A 13 19.49 -13.59 -18.63
CA MET A 13 20.03 -12.26 -18.30
C MET A 13 19.62 -11.83 -16.89
N LEU A 14 18.34 -11.98 -16.52
CA LEU A 14 17.85 -11.68 -15.18
C LEU A 14 18.48 -12.61 -14.13
N LEU A 15 18.58 -13.91 -14.42
CA LEU A 15 19.24 -14.88 -13.55
C LEU A 15 20.71 -14.53 -13.32
N ALA A 16 21.46 -14.20 -14.37
CA ALA A 16 22.86 -13.79 -14.27
C ALA A 16 23.05 -12.50 -13.48
N ALA A 17 22.07 -11.60 -13.48
CA ALA A 17 22.05 -10.38 -12.68
C ALA A 17 21.66 -10.63 -11.21
N GLY A 18 21.33 -11.86 -10.82
CA GLY A 18 20.96 -12.24 -9.45
C GLY A 18 19.51 -11.88 -9.08
N VAL A 19 18.61 -11.74 -10.06
CA VAL A 19 17.18 -11.54 -9.81
C VAL A 19 16.56 -12.85 -9.35
N GLU A 20 16.19 -12.96 -8.08
CA GLU A 20 15.64 -14.20 -7.51
C GLU A 20 14.35 -14.64 -8.20
N SER A 21 13.49 -13.67 -8.54
CA SER A 21 12.21 -13.87 -9.23
C SER A 21 12.33 -13.90 -10.77
N HIS A 22 13.52 -14.17 -11.33
CA HIS A 22 13.83 -14.05 -12.76
C HIS A 22 12.76 -14.65 -13.71
N LYS A 23 12.24 -15.83 -13.38
CA LYS A 23 11.18 -16.48 -14.15
C LYS A 23 9.87 -15.70 -14.15
N PHE A 24 9.42 -15.33 -12.96
CA PHE A 24 8.19 -14.54 -12.77
C PHE A 24 8.31 -13.18 -13.45
N ASP A 25 9.45 -12.52 -13.27
CA ASP A 25 9.71 -11.20 -13.86
C ASP A 25 9.74 -11.29 -15.40
N THR A 26 10.33 -12.36 -15.96
CA THR A 26 10.30 -12.60 -17.41
C THR A 26 8.87 -12.80 -17.91
N ASP A 27 8.07 -13.65 -17.24
CA ASP A 27 6.67 -13.87 -17.59
C ASP A 27 5.90 -12.55 -17.64
N CYS A 28 6.03 -11.71 -16.59
CA CYS A 28 5.36 -10.41 -16.51
C CYS A 28 5.80 -9.44 -17.62
N LEU A 29 7.10 -9.38 -17.92
CA LEU A 29 7.62 -8.53 -18.99
C LEU A 29 7.10 -8.97 -20.37
N PHE A 30 7.03 -10.28 -20.62
CA PHE A 30 6.51 -10.84 -21.86
C PHE A 30 5.01 -10.57 -22.01
N GLU A 31 4.25 -10.76 -20.97
CA GLU A 31 2.82 -10.49 -20.98
C GLU A 31 2.53 -9.00 -21.20
N ASP A 32 3.23 -8.11 -20.49
CA ASP A 32 3.00 -6.67 -20.58
C ASP A 32 3.43 -6.07 -21.93
N ILE A 33 4.63 -6.44 -22.42
CA ILE A 33 5.25 -5.79 -23.59
C ILE A 33 4.84 -6.45 -24.90
N LEU A 34 4.71 -7.78 -24.91
CA LEU A 34 4.48 -8.58 -26.11
C LEU A 34 3.08 -9.19 -26.17
N GLY A 35 2.26 -9.07 -25.10
CA GLY A 35 0.98 -9.75 -24.96
C GLY A 35 1.13 -11.29 -24.98
N ALA A 36 2.27 -11.80 -24.53
CA ALA A 36 2.62 -13.19 -24.59
C ALA A 36 2.58 -13.83 -23.20
N ASP A 37 1.45 -14.41 -22.86
CA ASP A 37 1.27 -15.23 -21.65
C ASP A 37 1.84 -16.65 -21.83
N ARG A 38 1.79 -17.48 -20.81
CA ARG A 38 2.28 -18.85 -20.82
C ARG A 38 1.61 -19.73 -21.89
N VAL A 39 0.34 -19.47 -22.19
CA VAL A 39 -0.41 -20.19 -23.23
C VAL A 39 0.15 -19.82 -24.60
N THR A 40 0.32 -18.53 -24.85
CA THR A 40 0.92 -18.00 -26.06
C THR A 40 2.35 -18.53 -26.25
N MET A 41 3.16 -18.57 -25.19
CA MET A 41 4.50 -19.13 -25.23
C MET A 41 4.51 -20.62 -25.64
N THR A 42 3.54 -21.39 -25.15
CA THR A 42 3.43 -22.82 -25.45
C THR A 42 2.97 -23.08 -26.87
N LEU A 43 1.98 -22.31 -27.35
CA LEU A 43 1.34 -22.55 -28.66
C LEU A 43 2.05 -21.83 -29.81
N HIS A 44 2.73 -20.71 -29.54
CA HIS A 44 3.26 -19.80 -30.55
C HIS A 44 4.72 -19.35 -30.24
N GLY A 45 5.50 -20.19 -29.56
CA GLY A 45 6.88 -19.87 -29.20
C GLY A 45 7.82 -19.66 -30.38
N ASP A 46 7.44 -20.15 -31.57
CA ASP A 46 8.10 -19.96 -32.87
C ASP A 46 7.72 -18.64 -33.56
N ARG A 47 6.77 -17.88 -33.03
CA ARG A 47 6.36 -16.58 -33.57
C ARG A 47 7.52 -15.61 -33.60
N GLU A 48 7.76 -14.94 -34.73
CA GLU A 48 8.72 -13.84 -34.81
C GLU A 48 8.27 -12.63 -34.02
N VAL A 49 9.19 -12.04 -33.27
CA VAL A 49 9.01 -10.80 -32.51
C VAL A 49 9.56 -9.64 -33.35
N PRO A 50 8.75 -8.59 -33.61
CA PRO A 50 9.24 -7.39 -34.25
C PRO A 50 10.44 -6.79 -33.51
N GLU A 51 11.44 -6.31 -34.22
CA GLU A 51 12.68 -5.74 -33.66
C GLU A 51 12.38 -4.66 -32.61
N LYS A 52 11.47 -3.73 -32.91
CA LYS A 52 11.04 -2.69 -31.98
C LYS A 52 10.51 -3.20 -30.64
N ASP A 53 9.76 -4.31 -30.66
CA ASP A 53 9.19 -4.88 -29.46
C ASP A 53 10.23 -5.71 -28.68
N ALA A 54 11.14 -6.37 -29.39
CA ALA A 54 12.30 -7.01 -28.79
C ALA A 54 13.21 -5.98 -28.08
N ASP A 55 13.48 -4.83 -28.71
CA ASP A 55 14.29 -3.75 -28.14
C ASP A 55 13.63 -3.17 -26.88
N ARG A 56 12.29 -3.00 -26.87
CA ARG A 56 11.55 -2.55 -25.70
C ARG A 56 11.67 -3.55 -24.54
N LEU A 57 11.51 -4.82 -24.84
CA LEU A 57 11.65 -5.89 -23.85
C LEU A 57 13.06 -5.93 -23.26
N MET A 58 14.07 -5.91 -24.12
CA MET A 58 15.48 -5.92 -23.68
C MET A 58 15.82 -4.71 -22.84
N SER A 59 15.36 -3.50 -23.21
CA SER A 59 15.54 -2.31 -22.40
C SER A 59 14.85 -2.42 -21.03
N ALA A 60 13.67 -3.04 -20.95
CA ALA A 60 13.00 -3.31 -19.68
C ALA A 60 13.78 -4.31 -18.81
N ALA A 61 14.28 -5.39 -19.42
CA ALA A 61 15.12 -6.38 -18.75
C ALA A 61 16.44 -5.77 -18.23
N GLU A 62 17.09 -4.91 -19.00
CA GLU A 62 18.29 -4.18 -18.56
C GLU A 62 18.02 -3.33 -17.33
N LYS A 63 16.92 -2.58 -17.30
CA LYS A 63 16.51 -1.81 -16.10
C LYS A 63 16.31 -2.72 -14.90
N ARG A 64 15.69 -3.89 -15.10
CA ARG A 64 15.49 -4.89 -14.04
C ARG A 64 16.81 -5.43 -13.52
N CYS A 65 17.76 -5.75 -14.39
CA CYS A 65 19.12 -6.17 -14.03
C CYS A 65 19.88 -5.08 -13.21
N CYS A 66 19.58 -3.81 -13.44
CA CYS A 66 20.12 -2.70 -12.65
C CYS A 66 19.47 -2.54 -11.26
N GLY A 67 18.50 -3.38 -10.90
CA GLY A 67 17.81 -3.38 -9.62
C GLY A 67 16.53 -2.52 -9.57
N LYS A 68 16.05 -2.02 -10.73
CA LYS A 68 14.76 -1.31 -10.75
C LYS A 68 13.63 -2.30 -10.47
N PRO A 69 12.69 -2.00 -9.55
CA PRO A 69 11.53 -2.85 -9.27
C PRO A 69 10.75 -3.17 -10.55
N LEU A 70 10.32 -4.42 -10.70
CA LEU A 70 9.51 -4.86 -11.83
C LEU A 70 8.27 -3.98 -11.99
N GLN A 71 7.59 -3.68 -10.89
CA GLN A 71 6.37 -2.89 -10.86
C GLN A 71 6.58 -1.47 -11.43
N TYR A 72 7.73 -0.86 -11.15
CA TYR A 72 8.08 0.45 -11.72
C TYR A 72 8.40 0.39 -13.22
N ILE A 73 8.89 -0.76 -13.69
CA ILE A 73 9.14 -0.98 -15.13
C ILE A 73 7.82 -1.13 -15.88
N LEU A 74 6.88 -1.91 -15.30
CA LEU A 74 5.53 -2.12 -15.84
C LEU A 74 4.63 -0.87 -15.70
N GLY A 75 4.90 -0.01 -14.71
CA GLY A 75 4.10 1.19 -14.41
C GLY A 75 2.74 0.89 -13.79
N ARG A 76 2.46 -0.36 -13.47
CA ARG A 76 1.20 -0.83 -12.85
C ARG A 76 1.44 -2.06 -11.99
N TRP A 77 0.57 -2.26 -11.00
CA TRP A 77 0.55 -3.45 -10.18
C TRP A 77 -0.88 -3.78 -9.74
N GLU A 78 -1.13 -5.00 -9.36
CA GLU A 78 -2.41 -5.44 -8.83
C GLU A 78 -2.43 -5.36 -7.31
N PHE A 79 -3.55 -4.96 -6.72
CA PHE A 79 -3.83 -5.02 -5.30
C PHE A 79 -5.31 -5.31 -5.11
N PHE A 80 -5.63 -6.33 -4.35
CA PHE A 80 -7.00 -6.76 -4.06
C PHE A 80 -7.85 -6.97 -5.34
N GLY A 81 -7.27 -7.59 -6.36
CA GLY A 81 -7.90 -7.83 -7.65
C GLY A 81 -8.15 -6.57 -8.50
N ARG A 82 -7.48 -5.44 -8.20
CA ARG A 82 -7.64 -4.15 -8.89
C ARG A 82 -6.32 -3.61 -9.40
N PRO A 83 -6.31 -2.97 -10.58
CA PRO A 83 -5.09 -2.36 -11.11
C PRO A 83 -4.78 -1.03 -10.43
N PHE A 84 -3.50 -0.82 -10.09
CA PHE A 84 -2.96 0.43 -9.59
C PHE A 84 -1.75 0.88 -10.41
N CYS A 85 -1.72 2.14 -10.79
CA CYS A 85 -0.54 2.77 -11.37
C CYS A 85 0.50 2.97 -10.28
N VAL A 86 1.73 2.59 -10.58
CA VAL A 86 2.89 2.72 -9.68
C VAL A 86 4.09 3.25 -10.46
N GLY A 87 5.09 3.78 -9.77
CA GLY A 87 6.32 4.29 -10.35
C GLY A 87 7.18 4.97 -9.30
N GLU A 88 8.27 5.58 -9.72
CA GLU A 88 9.16 6.30 -8.82
C GLU A 88 8.40 7.37 -8.02
N GLY A 89 8.70 7.45 -6.72
CA GLY A 89 8.07 8.40 -5.80
C GLY A 89 6.85 7.89 -5.04
N VAL A 90 6.42 6.63 -5.23
CA VAL A 90 5.33 6.03 -4.46
C VAL A 90 5.66 4.59 -4.05
N LEU A 91 5.24 4.20 -2.84
CA LEU A 91 5.38 2.82 -2.36
C LEU A 91 4.58 1.86 -3.24
N ILE A 92 5.19 0.74 -3.62
CA ILE A 92 4.52 -0.34 -4.35
C ILE A 92 3.56 -1.06 -3.41
N PRO A 93 2.27 -1.23 -3.76
CA PRO A 93 1.34 -2.01 -2.94
C PRO A 93 1.86 -3.41 -2.64
N ARG A 94 1.78 -3.82 -1.38
CA ARG A 94 2.25 -5.14 -0.92
C ARG A 94 1.07 -6.09 -0.72
N PRO A 95 1.21 -7.38 -1.04
CA PRO A 95 0.16 -8.37 -0.77
C PRO A 95 -0.21 -8.43 0.73
N ASP A 96 0.76 -8.24 1.62
CA ASP A 96 0.53 -8.25 3.06
C ASP A 96 -0.43 -7.13 3.52
N THR A 97 -0.48 -6.00 2.82
CA THR A 97 -1.40 -4.89 3.08
C THR A 97 -2.87 -5.29 2.82
N GLU A 98 -3.12 -6.33 2.03
CA GLU A 98 -4.48 -6.84 1.80
C GLU A 98 -5.10 -7.36 3.09
N VAL A 99 -4.28 -7.92 4.00
CA VAL A 99 -4.73 -8.38 5.32
C VAL A 99 -5.31 -7.23 6.16
N LEU A 100 -4.70 -6.03 6.09
CA LEU A 100 -5.23 -4.84 6.76
C LEU A 100 -6.64 -4.51 6.23
N VAL A 101 -6.79 -4.48 4.91
CA VAL A 101 -8.09 -4.20 4.26
C VAL A 101 -9.13 -5.25 4.66
N GLU A 102 -8.79 -6.54 4.60
CA GLU A 102 -9.69 -7.63 5.00
C GLU A 102 -10.19 -7.49 6.43
N LYS A 103 -9.29 -7.18 7.39
CA LYS A 103 -9.64 -7.03 8.80
C LYS A 103 -10.53 -5.81 9.04
N VAL A 104 -10.30 -4.71 8.35
CA VAL A 104 -11.18 -3.52 8.40
C VAL A 104 -12.57 -3.84 7.84
N LEU A 105 -12.66 -4.53 6.70
CA LEU A 105 -13.92 -4.95 6.10
C LEU A 105 -14.68 -5.93 7.01
N GLU A 106 -13.99 -6.89 7.62
CA GLU A 106 -14.55 -7.83 8.58
C GLU A 106 -15.13 -7.10 9.80
N HIS A 107 -14.43 -6.11 10.35
CA HIS A 107 -14.91 -5.28 11.45
C HIS A 107 -16.24 -4.59 11.11
N PHE A 108 -16.33 -3.91 9.97
CA PHE A 108 -17.55 -3.21 9.58
C PHE A 108 -18.69 -4.14 9.23
N LYS A 109 -18.41 -5.30 8.64
CA LYS A 109 -19.41 -6.34 8.41
C LYS A 109 -20.00 -6.85 9.74
N ASN A 110 -19.14 -7.11 10.74
CA ASN A 110 -19.55 -7.63 12.04
C ASN A 110 -20.32 -6.60 12.88
N SER A 111 -19.95 -5.32 12.79
CA SER A 111 -20.66 -4.23 13.48
C SER A 111 -21.97 -3.82 12.79
N GLY A 112 -22.22 -4.26 11.55
CA GLY A 112 -23.39 -3.86 10.76
C GLY A 112 -23.34 -2.41 10.26
N ASN A 113 -22.20 -1.73 10.37
CA ASN A 113 -22.02 -0.38 9.81
C ASN A 113 -21.54 -0.48 8.35
N PHE A 114 -22.45 -0.31 7.41
CA PHE A 114 -22.16 -0.37 5.97
C PHE A 114 -21.93 1.00 5.32
N SER A 115 -21.94 2.06 6.09
CA SER A 115 -21.75 3.44 5.62
C SER A 115 -20.75 4.20 6.50
N PRO A 116 -19.59 3.58 6.85
CA PRO A 116 -18.64 4.21 7.75
C PRO A 116 -17.94 5.40 7.09
N GLU A 117 -17.48 6.33 7.92
CA GLU A 117 -16.51 7.35 7.53
C GLU A 117 -15.11 6.91 7.94
N ILE A 118 -14.23 6.71 6.93
CA ILE A 118 -12.90 6.11 7.09
C ILE A 118 -11.84 7.09 6.62
N CYS A 119 -10.76 7.21 7.38
CA CYS A 119 -9.57 7.97 6.99
C CYS A 119 -8.40 7.01 6.79
N ASP A 120 -7.90 6.92 5.55
CA ASP A 120 -6.66 6.21 5.19
C ASP A 120 -5.50 7.20 5.29
N LEU A 121 -4.56 6.93 6.18
CA LEU A 121 -3.41 7.79 6.46
C LEU A 121 -2.14 7.23 5.82
N CYS A 122 -1.30 8.10 5.28
CA CYS A 122 -0.12 7.73 4.49
C CYS A 122 -0.53 6.92 3.25
N SER A 123 -1.51 7.44 2.50
CA SER A 123 -2.24 6.66 1.49
C SER A 123 -1.40 6.20 0.30
N GLY A 124 -0.27 6.84 -0.02
CA GLY A 124 0.63 6.45 -1.11
C GLY A 124 -0.08 6.35 -2.46
N THR A 125 -0.19 5.14 -2.99
CA THR A 125 -0.94 4.86 -4.23
C THR A 125 -2.45 4.97 -4.06
N GLY A 126 -2.95 5.01 -2.82
CA GLY A 126 -4.37 4.94 -2.49
C GLY A 126 -4.95 3.53 -2.52
N CYS A 127 -4.13 2.49 -2.51
CA CYS A 127 -4.60 1.10 -2.63
C CYS A 127 -5.57 0.72 -1.49
N ILE A 128 -5.32 1.16 -0.26
CA ILE A 128 -6.21 0.93 0.88
C ILE A 128 -7.51 1.73 0.70
N ALA A 129 -7.42 3.06 0.52
CA ALA A 129 -8.59 3.93 0.40
C ALA A 129 -9.52 3.54 -0.75
N VAL A 130 -8.95 3.30 -1.93
CA VAL A 130 -9.70 2.88 -3.13
C VAL A 130 -10.39 1.55 -2.89
N THR A 131 -9.67 0.57 -2.34
CA THR A 131 -10.24 -0.76 -2.08
C THR A 131 -11.36 -0.69 -1.06
N LEU A 132 -11.16 -0.01 0.08
CA LEU A 132 -12.20 0.17 1.09
C LEU A 132 -13.44 0.86 0.50
N LYS A 133 -13.28 1.88 -0.35
CA LYS A 133 -14.40 2.54 -1.02
C LYS A 133 -15.15 1.61 -1.98
N LYS A 134 -14.44 0.76 -2.71
CA LYS A 134 -15.06 -0.18 -3.67
C LYS A 134 -15.78 -1.33 -2.96
N GLU A 135 -15.25 -1.82 -1.84
CA GLU A 135 -15.87 -2.88 -1.03
C GLU A 135 -17.01 -2.36 -0.13
N LEU A 136 -16.95 -1.08 0.28
CA LEU A 136 -17.97 -0.39 1.06
C LEU A 136 -18.52 0.82 0.26
N PRO A 137 -19.37 0.62 -0.75
CA PRO A 137 -19.75 1.69 -1.68
C PRO A 137 -20.45 2.89 -1.02
N LYS A 138 -21.07 2.68 0.14
CA LYS A 138 -21.73 3.75 0.92
C LYS A 138 -20.79 4.47 1.89
N ALA A 139 -19.57 3.96 2.09
CA ALA A 139 -18.59 4.61 2.96
C ALA A 139 -18.17 5.97 2.42
N ILE A 140 -17.87 6.90 3.33
CA ILE A 140 -17.13 8.12 3.02
C ILE A 140 -15.66 7.80 3.31
N VAL A 141 -14.80 7.86 2.28
CA VAL A 141 -13.39 7.55 2.44
C VAL A 141 -12.54 8.76 2.13
N HIS A 142 -11.65 9.09 3.05
CA HIS A 142 -10.64 10.14 2.92
C HIS A 142 -9.27 9.49 2.80
N ALA A 143 -8.44 10.00 1.89
CA ALA A 143 -7.06 9.58 1.69
C ALA A 143 -6.13 10.75 2.03
N VAL A 144 -5.32 10.62 3.06
CA VAL A 144 -4.36 11.63 3.51
C VAL A 144 -2.97 11.26 3.00
N GLU A 145 -2.36 12.16 2.23
CA GLU A 145 -1.03 11.96 1.66
C GLU A 145 -0.18 13.24 1.76
N LEU A 146 1.06 13.10 2.22
CA LEU A 146 2.01 14.19 2.35
C LEU A 146 2.81 14.41 1.05
N SER A 147 3.24 13.30 0.41
CA SER A 147 4.18 13.32 -0.70
C SER A 147 3.59 13.95 -1.96
N SER A 148 4.24 14.98 -2.46
CA SER A 148 3.89 15.57 -3.75
C SER A 148 4.19 14.64 -4.93
N GLU A 149 5.06 13.63 -4.74
CA GLU A 149 5.42 12.63 -5.75
C GLU A 149 4.41 11.48 -5.78
N ALA A 150 3.88 11.07 -4.63
CA ALA A 150 2.83 10.04 -4.53
C ALA A 150 1.45 10.55 -4.95
N MET A 151 1.15 11.83 -4.71
CA MET A 151 -0.15 12.44 -4.99
C MET A 151 -0.67 12.23 -6.42
N PRO A 152 0.14 12.35 -7.50
CA PRO A 152 -0.31 12.05 -8.86
C PRO A 152 -0.77 10.60 -9.04
N TYR A 153 -0.12 9.64 -8.38
CA TYR A 153 -0.51 8.22 -8.43
C TYR A 153 -1.82 8.00 -7.68
N LEU A 154 -1.98 8.56 -6.49
CA LEU A 154 -3.23 8.53 -5.73
C LEU A 154 -4.42 9.00 -6.58
N ILE A 155 -4.31 10.20 -7.16
CA ILE A 155 -5.38 10.79 -7.99
C ILE A 155 -5.65 9.93 -9.23
N LYS A 156 -4.59 9.42 -9.90
CA LYS A 156 -4.72 8.56 -11.07
C LYS A 156 -5.41 7.24 -10.74
N ASN A 157 -5.09 6.63 -9.59
CA ASN A 157 -5.64 5.36 -9.16
C ASN A 157 -7.10 5.48 -8.72
N ILE A 158 -7.48 6.57 -8.07
CA ILE A 158 -8.87 6.89 -7.75
C ILE A 158 -9.70 6.94 -9.05
N ARG A 159 -9.21 7.63 -10.08
CA ARG A 159 -9.87 7.72 -11.39
C ARG A 159 -9.90 6.37 -12.11
N LEU A 160 -8.77 5.65 -12.15
CA LEU A 160 -8.65 4.35 -12.80
C LEU A 160 -9.66 3.34 -12.26
N ASN A 161 -9.88 3.37 -10.95
CA ASN A 161 -10.81 2.47 -10.26
C ASN A 161 -12.22 3.05 -10.08
N GLU A 162 -12.49 4.26 -10.61
CA GLU A 162 -13.78 4.93 -10.46
C GLU A 162 -14.24 4.96 -9.00
N ALA A 163 -13.32 5.28 -8.09
CA ALA A 163 -13.58 5.34 -6.67
C ALA A 163 -13.86 6.79 -6.23
N ASP A 164 -14.95 7.00 -5.45
CA ASP A 164 -15.25 8.29 -4.85
C ASP A 164 -14.50 8.43 -3.52
N VAL A 165 -13.22 8.83 -3.58
CA VAL A 165 -12.34 9.04 -2.44
C VAL A 165 -11.95 10.52 -2.35
N LYS A 166 -12.09 11.11 -1.17
CA LYS A 166 -11.69 12.49 -0.90
C LYS A 166 -10.21 12.56 -0.57
N VAL A 167 -9.46 13.29 -1.38
CA VAL A 167 -8.00 13.44 -1.21
C VAL A 167 -7.69 14.66 -0.36
N ILE A 168 -6.84 14.47 0.65
CA ILE A 168 -6.35 15.51 1.55
C ILE A 168 -4.83 15.50 1.50
N LYS A 169 -4.24 16.64 1.09
CA LYS A 169 -2.79 16.81 1.17
C LYS A 169 -2.41 17.32 2.56
N GLY A 170 -1.62 16.53 3.30
CA GLY A 170 -1.21 16.94 4.64
C GLY A 170 -0.29 15.95 5.33
N ASP A 171 0.35 16.42 6.38
CA ASP A 171 1.18 15.62 7.28
C ASP A 171 0.29 15.04 8.40
N VAL A 172 0.23 13.73 8.50
CA VAL A 172 -0.54 13.03 9.53
C VAL A 172 -0.04 13.29 10.95
N THR A 173 1.14 13.89 11.08
CA THR A 173 1.74 14.29 12.37
C THR A 173 1.44 15.74 12.76
N ASP A 174 0.76 16.51 11.90
CA ASP A 174 0.40 17.91 12.14
C ASP A 174 -0.98 18.02 12.78
N SER A 175 -1.06 18.57 13.99
CA SER A 175 -2.32 18.78 14.71
C SER A 175 -3.27 19.75 13.97
N LEU A 176 -2.72 20.73 13.23
CA LEU A 176 -3.52 21.65 12.42
C LEU A 176 -4.31 20.94 11.31
N LEU A 177 -3.74 19.83 10.77
CA LEU A 177 -4.46 19.03 9.80
C LEU A 177 -5.73 18.43 10.43
N ILE A 178 -5.64 17.95 11.66
CA ILE A 178 -6.75 17.33 12.37
C ILE A 178 -7.81 18.38 12.74
N GLU A 179 -7.39 19.54 13.21
CA GLU A 179 -8.29 20.67 13.49
C GLU A 179 -9.07 21.09 12.24
N ASN A 180 -8.40 21.21 11.09
CA ASN A 180 -9.02 21.53 9.81
C ASN A 180 -9.92 20.40 9.27
N PHE A 181 -9.56 19.13 9.55
CA PHE A 181 -10.35 17.97 9.15
C PHE A 181 -11.62 17.85 10.00
N ALA A 182 -11.49 18.18 11.27
CA ALA A 182 -12.58 18.18 12.25
C ALA A 182 -13.46 19.43 12.17
N ASP A 183 -13.49 20.16 11.03
CA ASP A 183 -14.37 21.30 10.84
C ASP A 183 -15.74 21.03 11.47
N MET A 184 -16.24 22.02 12.21
CA MET A 184 -17.52 21.94 12.90
C MET A 184 -18.61 21.56 11.89
N ASP A 185 -19.40 20.57 12.21
CA ASP A 185 -20.63 20.31 11.49
C ASP A 185 -21.61 21.50 11.62
N ASP A 186 -22.72 21.45 10.88
CA ASP A 186 -23.74 22.52 10.88
C ASP A 186 -24.37 22.78 12.27
N ILE A 187 -24.09 21.92 13.27
CA ILE A 187 -24.56 22.07 14.67
C ILE A 187 -23.44 22.47 15.64
N GLY A 188 -22.21 22.71 15.14
CA GLY A 188 -21.08 23.20 15.92
C GLY A 188 -20.32 22.13 16.70
N GLU A 189 -20.52 20.85 16.38
CA GLU A 189 -19.73 19.75 16.92
C GLU A 189 -18.60 19.36 15.96
N TYR A 190 -17.48 18.90 16.52
CA TYR A 190 -16.38 18.38 15.71
C TYR A 190 -16.82 17.11 14.99
N ARG A 191 -16.58 17.08 13.68
CA ARG A 191 -16.80 15.89 12.86
C ARG A 191 -16.05 14.70 13.44
N LYS A 192 -16.74 13.58 13.64
CA LYS A 192 -16.18 12.33 14.12
C LYS A 192 -16.25 11.27 13.05
N ILE A 193 -15.16 10.50 12.90
CA ILE A 193 -15.05 9.41 11.94
C ILE A 193 -15.16 8.04 12.60
N ASP A 194 -15.51 7.03 11.83
CA ASP A 194 -15.68 5.65 12.31
C ASP A 194 -14.37 4.87 12.34
N ALA A 195 -13.41 5.19 11.46
CA ALA A 195 -12.14 4.50 11.44
C ALA A 195 -10.96 5.35 10.95
N VAL A 196 -9.80 5.08 11.55
CA VAL A 196 -8.47 5.44 11.06
C VAL A 196 -7.75 4.17 10.65
N VAL A 197 -7.28 4.13 9.41
CA VAL A 197 -6.54 3.00 8.82
C VAL A 197 -5.22 3.53 8.29
N SER A 198 -4.12 2.82 8.48
CA SER A 198 -2.82 3.25 7.93
C SER A 198 -1.86 2.10 7.74
N ASN A 199 -1.10 2.17 6.66
CA ASN A 199 0.20 1.51 6.53
C ASN A 199 1.28 2.60 6.62
N PRO A 200 1.66 3.03 7.83
CA PRO A 200 2.62 4.12 8.00
C PRO A 200 4.05 3.63 7.81
N PRO A 201 5.01 4.52 7.55
CA PRO A 201 6.43 4.17 7.55
C PRO A 201 6.86 3.56 8.89
N TYR A 202 7.47 2.37 8.87
CA TYR A 202 7.77 1.60 10.07
C TYR A 202 9.19 1.01 10.15
N LEU A 203 10.02 1.19 9.12
CA LEU A 203 11.40 0.71 9.17
C LEU A 203 12.25 1.57 10.09
N THR A 204 13.07 0.91 10.89
CA THR A 204 14.06 1.57 11.73
C THR A 204 15.18 2.20 10.90
N ASP A 205 15.90 3.16 11.47
CA ASP A 205 17.08 3.75 10.82
C ASP A 205 18.12 2.69 10.45
N LYS A 206 18.25 1.63 11.24
CA LYS A 206 19.17 0.52 10.97
C LYS A 206 18.70 -0.33 9.77
N GLU A 207 17.43 -0.70 9.72
CA GLU A 207 16.87 -1.47 8.61
C GLU A 207 16.96 -0.71 7.29
N MET A 208 16.86 0.63 7.32
CA MET A 208 17.06 1.48 6.14
C MET A 208 18.45 1.33 5.50
N GLU A 209 19.47 1.02 6.27
CA GLU A 209 20.84 0.79 5.76
C GLU A 209 20.96 -0.58 5.06
N GLU A 210 20.19 -1.57 5.50
CA GLU A 210 20.23 -2.97 5.06
C GLU A 210 19.27 -3.29 3.89
N LEU A 211 18.55 -2.31 3.39
CA LEU A 211 17.56 -2.50 2.31
C LEU A 211 18.18 -3.10 1.04
N SER A 212 17.41 -3.96 0.37
CA SER A 212 17.75 -4.46 -0.96
C SER A 212 17.82 -3.31 -1.97
N LYS A 213 18.48 -3.56 -3.10
CA LYS A 213 18.59 -2.56 -4.19
C LYS A 213 17.23 -2.11 -4.70
N GLU A 214 16.28 -3.02 -4.76
CA GLU A 214 14.92 -2.76 -5.22
C GLU A 214 14.17 -1.83 -4.29
N VAL A 215 14.17 -2.13 -2.98
CA VAL A 215 13.49 -1.31 -1.97
C VAL A 215 14.14 0.06 -1.84
N LYS A 216 15.45 0.19 -2.09
CA LYS A 216 16.14 1.49 -2.15
C LYS A 216 15.69 2.39 -3.31
N CYS A 217 14.98 1.84 -4.32
CA CYS A 217 14.34 2.64 -5.37
C CYS A 217 13.03 3.29 -4.91
N GLU A 218 12.45 2.80 -3.81
CA GLU A 218 11.20 3.33 -3.27
C GLU A 218 11.47 4.55 -2.37
N PRO A 219 10.49 5.47 -2.20
CA PRO A 219 10.71 6.70 -1.47
C PRO A 219 11.00 6.44 0.01
N GLU A 220 12.10 6.99 0.52
CA GLU A 220 12.49 6.90 1.92
C GLU A 220 11.39 7.37 2.87
N LEU A 221 10.64 8.42 2.48
CA LEU A 221 9.52 8.96 3.23
C LEU A 221 8.42 7.92 3.50
N ALA A 222 8.24 6.94 2.62
CA ALA A 222 7.25 5.88 2.77
C ALA A 222 7.76 4.68 3.59
N LEU A 223 9.05 4.65 3.92
CA LEU A 223 9.70 3.50 4.58
C LEU A 223 10.15 3.82 6.00
N ARG A 224 10.78 5.00 6.23
CA ARG A 224 11.47 5.34 7.47
C ARG A 224 10.52 5.69 8.61
N GLY A 225 10.41 4.80 9.60
CA GLY A 225 9.63 4.95 10.82
C GLY A 225 10.37 5.60 11.99
N GLY A 226 11.62 6.03 11.78
CA GLY A 226 12.50 6.61 12.83
C GLY A 226 13.34 5.58 13.57
N ALA A 227 14.00 6.00 14.64
CA ALA A 227 15.02 5.19 15.33
C ALA A 227 14.56 3.79 15.76
N ASP A 228 13.30 3.64 16.17
CA ASP A 228 12.71 2.37 16.62
C ASP A 228 11.52 1.90 15.74
N GLY A 229 11.29 2.58 14.62
CA GLY A 229 10.20 2.24 13.69
C GLY A 229 8.78 2.53 14.20
N LEU A 230 8.63 3.11 15.40
CA LEU A 230 7.35 3.27 16.08
C LEU A 230 6.83 4.71 16.13
N LYS A 231 7.53 5.64 15.48
CA LYS A 231 7.22 7.06 15.53
C LYS A 231 5.77 7.36 15.12
N PHE A 232 5.37 6.86 13.96
CA PHE A 232 4.05 7.17 13.38
C PHE A 232 2.92 6.54 14.19
N TYR A 233 3.09 5.31 14.69
CA TYR A 233 2.08 4.67 15.53
C TYR A 233 1.77 5.49 16.79
N ARG A 234 2.81 6.01 17.48
CA ARG A 234 2.62 6.86 18.68
C ARG A 234 1.87 8.14 18.35
N ILE A 235 2.26 8.82 17.28
CA ILE A 235 1.69 10.09 16.89
C ILE A 235 0.24 9.90 16.43
N ILE A 236 0.00 8.97 15.52
CA ILE A 236 -1.34 8.71 14.96
C ILE A 236 -2.28 8.23 16.08
N ALA A 237 -1.86 7.29 16.92
CA ALA A 237 -2.68 6.80 18.02
C ALA A 237 -3.11 7.91 19.01
N CYS A 238 -2.29 8.92 19.20
CA CYS A 238 -2.59 10.05 20.07
C CYS A 238 -3.47 11.10 19.36
N LEU A 239 -2.97 11.65 18.24
CA LEU A 239 -3.59 12.79 17.59
C LEU A 239 -4.94 12.44 16.93
N TRP A 240 -5.00 11.32 16.19
CA TRP A 240 -6.19 10.93 15.43
C TRP A 240 -7.29 10.33 16.31
N ARG A 241 -6.98 10.01 17.58
CA ARG A 241 -7.98 9.63 18.58
C ARG A 241 -9.02 10.74 18.81
N GLU A 242 -8.61 11.99 18.69
CA GLU A 242 -9.47 13.17 18.93
C GLU A 242 -10.71 13.17 18.02
N ILE A 243 -10.56 12.77 16.76
CA ILE A 243 -11.63 12.74 15.77
C ILE A 243 -12.30 11.37 15.60
N LEU A 244 -11.80 10.32 16.25
CA LEU A 244 -12.51 9.05 16.29
C LEU A 244 -13.74 9.12 17.21
N ARG A 245 -14.84 8.51 16.77
CA ARG A 245 -16.01 8.25 17.63
C ARG A 245 -15.63 7.29 18.74
N ASP A 246 -16.38 7.31 19.83
CA ASP A 246 -16.30 6.28 20.84
C ASP A 246 -16.67 4.93 20.20
N GLY A 247 -15.87 3.89 20.45
CA GLY A 247 -15.95 2.62 19.73
C GLY A 247 -15.37 2.64 18.30
N GLY A 248 -14.90 3.80 17.81
CA GLY A 248 -14.28 3.94 16.48
C GLY A 248 -12.99 3.13 16.36
N LEU A 249 -12.73 2.60 15.17
CA LEU A 249 -11.64 1.70 14.86
C LEU A 249 -10.33 2.44 14.59
N ILE A 250 -9.22 1.96 15.14
CA ILE A 250 -7.88 2.22 14.64
C ILE A 250 -7.27 0.92 14.11
N ALA A 251 -6.65 0.95 12.93
CA ALA A 251 -6.05 -0.22 12.30
C ALA A 251 -4.73 0.14 11.62
N PHE A 252 -3.67 -0.57 11.96
CA PHE A 252 -2.33 -0.37 11.43
C PHE A 252 -1.79 -1.63 10.77
N GLU A 253 -1.17 -1.49 9.59
CA GLU A 253 -0.15 -2.45 9.17
C GLU A 253 1.12 -2.21 10.01
N ILE A 254 1.86 -3.29 10.30
CA ILE A 254 3.05 -3.26 11.14
C ILE A 254 4.18 -4.12 10.55
N GLY A 255 5.41 -3.82 10.93
CA GLY A 255 6.52 -4.75 10.77
C GLY A 255 6.31 -6.00 11.64
N TRP A 256 6.73 -7.16 11.13
CA TRP A 256 6.43 -8.48 11.73
C TRP A 256 6.89 -8.67 13.19
N GLU A 257 7.87 -7.88 13.66
CA GLU A 257 8.34 -7.90 15.06
C GLU A 257 7.68 -6.82 15.94
N GLN A 258 6.83 -5.95 15.38
CA GLN A 258 6.31 -4.78 16.08
C GLN A 258 4.96 -5.02 16.78
N GLY A 259 4.33 -6.20 16.62
CA GLY A 259 2.98 -6.49 17.12
C GLY A 259 2.77 -6.13 18.58
N GLY A 260 3.65 -6.60 19.47
CA GLY A 260 3.57 -6.32 20.91
C GLY A 260 3.75 -4.83 21.24
N ALA A 261 4.73 -4.17 20.60
CA ALA A 261 5.02 -2.76 20.87
C ALA A 261 3.89 -1.83 20.40
N VAL A 262 3.30 -2.10 19.22
CA VAL A 262 2.19 -1.30 18.70
C VAL A 262 0.91 -1.55 19.49
N LYS A 263 0.66 -2.80 19.93
CA LYS A 263 -0.42 -3.11 20.87
C LYS A 263 -0.30 -2.29 22.15
N ASP A 264 0.86 -2.27 22.77
CA ASP A 264 1.13 -1.49 23.97
C ASP A 264 0.91 0.03 23.77
N ILE A 265 1.29 0.55 22.58
CA ILE A 265 1.06 1.95 22.23
C ILE A 265 -0.45 2.23 22.19
N LEU A 266 -1.24 1.39 21.53
CA LEU A 266 -2.69 1.60 21.44
C LEU A 266 -3.35 1.52 22.81
N GLU A 267 -3.04 0.51 23.64
CA GLU A 267 -3.60 0.37 24.99
C GLU A 267 -3.29 1.58 25.86
N LYS A 268 -2.05 2.07 25.83
CA LYS A 268 -1.64 3.29 26.57
C LYS A 268 -2.27 4.57 26.03
N SER A 269 -2.63 4.60 24.76
CA SER A 269 -3.31 5.72 24.12
C SER A 269 -4.83 5.71 24.29
N GLY A 270 -5.39 4.80 25.12
CA GLY A 270 -6.81 4.74 25.44
C GLY A 270 -7.65 3.98 24.42
N TYR A 271 -7.06 3.01 23.74
CA TYR A 271 -7.81 2.03 22.94
C TYR A 271 -8.03 0.75 23.75
N GLU A 272 -9.11 0.04 23.44
CA GLU A 272 -9.48 -1.25 24.02
C GLU A 272 -9.69 -2.29 22.91
N ASN A 273 -9.89 -3.57 23.30
CA ASN A 273 -10.04 -4.69 22.37
C ASN A 273 -8.87 -4.83 21.39
N VAL A 274 -7.66 -4.43 21.83
CA VAL A 274 -6.49 -4.39 20.95
C VAL A 274 -6.02 -5.81 20.63
N SER A 275 -6.00 -6.12 19.33
CA SER A 275 -5.66 -7.44 18.80
C SER A 275 -4.59 -7.33 17.71
N VAL A 276 -3.73 -8.36 17.68
CA VAL A 276 -2.71 -8.53 16.63
C VAL A 276 -3.15 -9.65 15.70
N TYR A 277 -3.12 -9.39 14.40
CA TYR A 277 -3.50 -10.34 13.36
C TYR A 277 -2.29 -10.69 12.50
N LYS A 278 -2.27 -11.94 12.05
CA LYS A 278 -1.18 -12.50 11.24
C LYS A 278 -1.51 -12.43 9.75
N ASP A 279 -0.46 -12.30 8.95
CA ASP A 279 -0.51 -12.51 7.51
C ASP A 279 -0.62 -14.01 7.16
N TYR A 280 -0.75 -14.32 5.88
CA TYR A 280 -0.85 -15.70 5.39
C TYR A 280 0.44 -16.53 5.57
N ALA A 281 1.58 -15.87 5.82
CA ALA A 281 2.84 -16.53 6.16
C ALA A 281 2.97 -16.80 7.67
N GLY A 282 2.03 -16.30 8.49
CA GLY A 282 2.00 -16.50 9.94
C GLY A 282 2.77 -15.44 10.74
N ASN A 283 3.22 -14.37 10.10
CA ASN A 283 3.87 -13.23 10.77
C ASN A 283 2.83 -12.22 11.27
N ASP A 284 3.13 -11.52 12.35
CA ASP A 284 2.29 -10.41 12.80
C ASP A 284 2.28 -9.32 11.72
N ARG A 285 1.09 -8.85 11.33
CA ARG A 285 0.96 -7.90 10.22
C ARG A 285 0.00 -6.75 10.50
N VAL A 286 -1.04 -6.95 11.29
CA VAL A 286 -2.04 -5.92 11.55
C VAL A 286 -2.29 -5.81 13.05
N VAL A 287 -2.33 -4.58 13.57
CA VAL A 287 -2.81 -4.28 14.93
C VAL A 287 -4.04 -3.41 14.82
N MET A 288 -5.11 -3.81 15.48
CA MET A 288 -6.36 -3.07 15.54
C MET A 288 -6.83 -2.90 16.97
N GLY A 289 -7.53 -1.80 17.23
CA GLY A 289 -8.20 -1.54 18.51
C GLY A 289 -9.39 -0.60 18.32
N THR A 290 -10.23 -0.47 19.33
CA THR A 290 -11.36 0.46 19.34
C THR A 290 -11.14 1.56 20.38
N LYS A 291 -11.51 2.80 20.03
CA LYS A 291 -11.42 3.92 20.96
C LYS A 291 -12.31 3.65 22.18
N LYS A 292 -11.71 3.67 23.36
CA LYS A 292 -12.45 3.62 24.62
C LYS A 292 -13.22 4.93 24.80
N ALA A 293 -14.48 4.83 25.22
CA ALA A 293 -15.30 5.99 25.55
C ALA A 293 -14.61 6.85 26.61
N ASP A 294 -14.62 8.14 26.41
CA ASP A 294 -14.16 9.09 27.43
C ASP A 294 -15.22 9.13 28.55
N VAL A 295 -14.79 8.85 29.80
CA VAL A 295 -15.65 8.79 31.00
C VAL A 295 -15.87 10.17 31.58
#